data_977ab350780dc24b66bb117940c125f7
#
_entry.id   977ab350780dc24b66bb117940c125f7
#
_cell.length_a   1.000
_cell.length_b   1.000
_cell.length_c   1.000
_cell.angle_alpha   90.00
_cell.angle_beta   90.00
_cell.angle_gamma   90.00
#
_symmetry.space_group_name_H-M   'P 1'
#
loop_
_entity.id
_entity.type
_entity.pdbx_description
1 polymer ?
#
loop_
_entity_poly.entity_id
_entity_poly.type
_entity_poly.pdbx_seq_one_letter_code
_entity_poly.pdbx_strand_id
1 'polypeptide(L)' 'MKYIVMITYTTGERTGATVTANSLAEAWEKVFDLFGRADVRGVELAAILTPERSK' A
#
# COMPACT_ATOMS: atom_id res chain seq x y z
N MET A 1 -2.58 0.62 11.86
CA MET A 1 -1.76 -0.49 11.33
C MET A 1 -0.99 -0.03 10.12
N LYS A 2 0.14 -0.64 9.91
CA LYS A 2 0.95 -0.34 8.75
C LYS A 2 0.86 -1.49 7.76
N TYR A 3 0.70 -1.15 6.51
CA TYR A 3 0.62 -2.12 5.44
C TYR A 3 1.75 -1.88 4.48
N ILE A 4 2.43 -2.95 4.08
CA ILE A 4 3.44 -2.86 3.03
C ILE A 4 2.78 -3.35 1.75
N VAL A 5 2.74 -2.49 0.75
CA VAL A 5 2.07 -2.80 -0.49
C VAL A 5 3.06 -2.73 -1.64
N MET A 6 2.81 -3.54 -2.65
CA MET A 6 3.60 -3.52 -3.86
C MET A 6 2.75 -2.88 -4.94
N ILE A 7 3.24 -1.82 -5.52
CA ILE A 7 2.52 -1.05 -6.51
C ILE A 7 3.13 -1.32 -7.88
N THR A 8 2.29 -1.67 -8.83
CA THR A 8 2.72 -1.88 -10.20
C THR A 8 2.18 -0.72 -11.04
N TYR A 9 3.07 -0.02 -11.70
CA TYR A 9 2.68 1.11 -12.53
C TYR A 9 2.33 0.64 -13.93
N THR A 10 1.65 1.52 -14.68
CA THR A 10 1.28 1.19 -16.06
C THR A 10 2.50 0.99 -16.94
N THR A 11 3.63 1.53 -16.57
CA THR A 11 4.88 1.33 -17.30
C THR A 11 5.49 -0.03 -17.06
N GLY A 12 4.96 -0.77 -16.08
CA GLY A 12 5.54 -2.05 -15.72
C GLY A 12 6.47 -1.99 -14.53
N GLU A 13 6.82 -0.81 -14.09
CA GLU A 13 7.67 -0.66 -12.91
C GLU A 13 6.92 -1.03 -11.66
N ARG A 14 7.65 -1.49 -10.67
CA ARG A 14 7.06 -1.88 -9.39
C ARG A 14 7.82 -1.20 -8.27
N THR A 15 7.10 -0.83 -7.25
CA THR A 15 7.70 -0.20 -6.09
C THR A 15 6.96 -0.65 -4.84
N GLY A 16 7.67 -0.66 -3.73
CA GLY A 16 7.08 -0.97 -2.44
C GLY A 16 6.81 0.31 -1.67
N ALA A 17 5.75 0.31 -0.89
CA ALA A 17 5.40 1.47 -0.09
C ALA A 17 4.79 1.00 1.22
N THR A 18 4.98 1.81 2.26
CA THR A 18 4.36 1.55 3.56
C THR A 18 3.25 2.56 3.75
N VAL A 19 2.06 2.06 4.07
CA VAL A 19 0.88 2.89 4.25
C VAL A 19 0.32 2.65 5.63
N THR A 20 0.03 3.72 6.35
CA THR A 20 -0.61 3.64 7.66
C THR A 20 -2.10 3.87 7.47
N ALA A 21 -2.91 2.94 7.92
CA ALA A 21 -4.35 3.02 7.75
C ALA A 21 -5.04 2.19 8.82
N ASN A 22 -6.32 2.42 8.98
CA ASN A 22 -7.12 1.67 9.95
C ASN A 22 -7.66 0.37 9.39
N SER A 23 -7.70 0.26 8.07
CA SER A 23 -8.20 -0.95 7.43
C SER A 23 -7.51 -1.09 6.10
N LEU A 24 -7.60 -2.28 5.52
CA LEU A 24 -7.00 -2.55 4.23
C LEU A 24 -7.65 -1.70 3.14
N ALA A 25 -8.96 -1.54 3.22
CA ALA A 25 -9.66 -0.70 2.23
C ALA A 25 -9.16 0.73 2.28
N GLU A 26 -8.96 1.24 3.49
CA GLU A 26 -8.43 2.59 3.63
C GLU A 26 -7.01 2.68 3.10
N ALA A 27 -6.22 1.62 3.30
CA ALA A 27 -4.87 1.59 2.79
C ALA A 27 -4.85 1.69 1.26
N TRP A 28 -5.76 0.96 0.60
CA TRP A 28 -5.84 1.04 -0.85
C TRP A 28 -6.19 2.45 -1.32
N GLU A 29 -7.12 3.09 -0.65
CA GLU A 29 -7.50 4.45 -1.01
C GLU A 29 -6.34 5.40 -0.88
N LYS A 30 -5.56 5.25 0.21
CA LYS A 30 -4.41 6.11 0.40
C LYS A 30 -3.36 5.90 -0.67
N VAL A 31 -3.16 4.65 -1.09
CA VAL A 31 -2.21 4.36 -2.15
C VAL A 31 -2.60 5.08 -3.43
N PHE A 32 -3.86 4.98 -3.82
CA PHE A 32 -4.31 5.62 -5.04
C PHE A 32 -4.25 7.13 -4.95
N ASP A 33 -4.48 7.69 -3.76
CA ASP A 33 -4.35 9.13 -3.58
C ASP A 33 -2.91 9.61 -3.69
N LEU A 34 -1.98 8.83 -3.13
CA LEU A 34 -0.59 9.23 -3.10
C LEU A 34 0.11 9.02 -4.43
N PHE A 35 -0.21 7.95 -5.13
CA PHE A 35 0.52 7.58 -6.34
C PHE A 35 -0.22 7.85 -7.63
N GLY A 36 -1.48 8.24 -7.53
CA GLY A 36 -2.24 8.56 -8.72
C GLY A 36 -2.91 7.34 -9.31
N ARG A 37 -4.25 7.40 -9.36
CA ARG A 37 -5.02 6.25 -9.81
C ARG A 37 -4.75 5.94 -11.27
N ALA A 38 -4.47 6.96 -12.07
CA ALA A 38 -4.26 6.78 -13.49
C ALA A 38 -2.94 6.07 -13.79
N ASP A 39 -1.95 6.25 -12.93
CA ASP A 39 -0.63 5.68 -13.16
C ASP A 39 -0.43 4.31 -12.55
N VAL A 40 -1.35 3.87 -11.72
CA VAL A 40 -1.23 2.61 -11.00
C VAL A 40 -2.03 1.54 -11.71
N ARG A 41 -1.34 0.49 -12.12
CA ARG A 41 -1.97 -0.63 -12.79
C ARG A 41 -2.54 -1.63 -11.81
N GLY A 42 -1.83 -1.85 -10.70
CA GLY A 42 -2.28 -2.77 -9.71
C GLY A 42 -1.57 -2.57 -8.39
N VAL A 43 -2.21 -3.03 -7.33
CA VAL A 43 -1.65 -2.94 -5.99
C VAL A 43 -1.84 -4.29 -5.33
N GLU A 44 -0.79 -4.78 -4.69
CA GLU A 44 -0.84 -6.05 -3.98
C GLU A 44 -0.40 -5.82 -2.55
N LEU A 45 -1.02 -6.54 -1.63
CA LEU A 45 -0.61 -6.50 -0.24
C LEU A 45 0.59 -7.41 -0.07
N ALA A 46 1.73 -6.85 0.33
CA ALA A 46 2.93 -7.63 0.55
C ALA A 46 3.04 -8.09 1.98
N ALA A 47 2.67 -7.25 2.93
CA ALA A 47 2.75 -7.62 4.34
C ALA A 47 1.92 -6.67 5.18
N ILE A 48 1.54 -7.13 6.35
CA ILE A 48 0.85 -6.30 7.32
C ILE A 48 1.76 -6.21 8.54
N LEU A 49 2.12 -4.98 8.88
CA LEU A 49 2.95 -4.74 10.05
C LEU A 49 2.06 -4.31 11.19
N THR A 50 1.90 -5.16 12.18
CA THR A 50 1.13 -4.79 13.34
C THR A 50 2.04 -4.08 14.33
N PRO A 51 1.49 -3.18 15.15
CA PRO A 51 2.29 -2.54 16.18
C PRO A 51 2.90 -3.58 17.10
N GLU A 52 4.13 -3.35 17.47
CA GLU A 52 4.80 -4.24 18.39
C GLU A 52 4.15 -4.12 19.75
N ARG A 53 3.79 -5.25 20.33
CA ARG A 53 3.26 -5.18 21.65
C ARG A 53 4.25 -5.67 22.57
N SER A 54 4.76 -4.86 23.26
CA SER A 54 5.71 -5.32 24.22
C SER A 54 5.04 -6.11 25.25
N LYS A 55 5.05 -6.65 25.31
CA LYS A 55 4.27 -7.18 26.07
C LYS A 55 4.57 -7.27 27.01
#